data_2773a774e6c66b369b6edaa0cb898afe
#
_entry.id   2773a774e6c66b369b6edaa0cb898afe
#
_cell.length_a   1.000
_cell.length_b   1.000
_cell.length_c   1.000
_cell.angle_alpha   90.00
_cell.angle_beta   90.00
_cell.angle_gamma   90.00
#
_symmetry.space_group_name_H-M   'P 1'
#
loop_
_entity.id
_entity.type
_entity.pdbx_description
1 polymer ?
#
loop_
_entity_poly.entity_id
_entity_poly.type
_entity_poly.pdbx_seq_one_letter_code
_entity_poly.pdbx_strand_id
1 'polypeptide(L)'
;MSPAPRVDYDAIAPLYDRQPYRSKEVDRHLIAFVQQRASRPTSALAVLDIGCGTGSQLVANQRHFAAGVYIGLDPFQGMLQQGREKTREIGWVQGDGSQPPFADASFDFITNQFAFHHVQDKAAMIHAVYHLLKPGGRFVMTNICPREMPAWLYYHYFPTAFEIDCQDFLPKEQLVELMYQAGFSDTALEIEFRSYTQELHEFVATVRRRDTCSQLLTISDAAYHAGLSQLEYELESAGPRNPQVHVHMCLLTLSGNKADSG
;
A
#
# COMPACT_ATOMS: atom_id res chain seq x y z
N MET A 1 12.29 19.25 -14.63
CA MET A 1 12.74 18.55 -13.42
C MET A 1 12.70 17.08 -13.74
N SER A 2 13.81 16.34 -13.52
CA SER A 2 13.81 14.88 -13.70
C SER A 2 12.81 14.27 -12.72
N PRO A 3 12.04 13.26 -13.13
CA PRO A 3 11.15 12.55 -12.21
C PRO A 3 12.00 11.98 -11.06
N ALA A 4 11.45 11.99 -9.85
CA ALA A 4 12.10 11.37 -8.69
C ALA A 4 12.52 9.93 -9.04
N PRO A 5 13.67 9.44 -8.54
CA PRO A 5 14.11 8.09 -8.84
C PRO A 5 13.04 7.10 -8.39
N ARG A 6 12.52 6.33 -9.32
CA ARG A 6 11.56 5.26 -9.02
C ARG A 6 12.27 4.19 -8.20
N VAL A 7 11.59 3.67 -7.20
CA VAL A 7 12.09 2.49 -6.47
C VAL A 7 12.10 1.30 -7.43
N ASP A 8 13.25 0.66 -7.55
CA ASP A 8 13.38 -0.61 -8.28
C ASP A 8 12.93 -1.76 -7.36
N TYR A 9 11.66 -2.11 -7.45
CA TYR A 9 11.07 -3.20 -6.67
C TYR A 9 11.53 -4.59 -7.13
N ASP A 10 12.01 -4.76 -8.37
CA ASP A 10 12.59 -6.03 -8.81
C ASP A 10 13.88 -6.35 -8.05
N ALA A 11 14.71 -5.34 -7.80
CA ALA A 11 15.96 -5.51 -7.06
C ALA A 11 15.74 -5.91 -5.59
N ILE A 12 14.66 -5.46 -4.95
CA ILE A 12 14.38 -5.74 -3.53
C ILE A 12 13.41 -6.90 -3.31
N ALA A 13 12.77 -7.41 -4.37
CA ALA A 13 11.75 -8.47 -4.27
C ALA A 13 12.17 -9.67 -3.40
N PRO A 14 13.40 -10.24 -3.50
CA PRO A 14 13.81 -11.37 -2.68
C PRO A 14 13.90 -11.08 -1.17
N LEU A 15 13.97 -9.80 -0.79
CA LEU A 15 14.10 -9.35 0.59
C LEU A 15 12.78 -8.78 1.15
N TYR A 16 11.82 -8.49 0.27
CA TYR A 16 10.64 -7.70 0.58
C TYR A 16 9.79 -8.29 1.71
N ASP A 17 9.58 -9.59 1.71
CA ASP A 17 8.74 -10.27 2.72
C ASP A 17 9.45 -10.57 4.05
N ARG A 18 10.75 -10.28 4.15
CA ARG A 18 11.51 -10.52 5.39
C ARG A 18 11.14 -9.59 6.54
N GLN A 19 10.39 -8.52 6.23
CA GLN A 19 9.96 -7.56 7.24
C GLN A 19 8.74 -8.10 8.02
N PRO A 20 8.77 -8.13 9.37
CA PRO A 20 7.68 -8.70 10.18
C PRO A 20 6.31 -8.06 9.90
N TYR A 21 6.27 -6.75 9.61
CA TYR A 21 5.03 -6.01 9.31
C TYR A 21 4.43 -6.36 7.92
N ARG A 22 5.12 -7.17 7.10
CA ARG A 22 4.60 -7.68 5.82
C ARG A 22 3.70 -8.92 5.98
N SER A 23 3.69 -9.55 7.16
CA SER A 23 2.69 -10.58 7.47
C SER A 23 1.29 -9.98 7.43
N LYS A 24 0.37 -10.65 6.75
CA LYS A 24 -0.99 -10.16 6.53
C LYS A 24 -2.02 -11.15 7.05
N GLU A 25 -3.05 -10.59 7.65
CA GLU A 25 -4.32 -11.28 7.90
C GLU A 25 -5.31 -10.96 6.77
N VAL A 26 -6.44 -11.65 6.76
CA VAL A 26 -7.52 -11.35 5.81
C VAL A 26 -7.97 -9.89 5.95
N ASP A 27 -8.23 -9.25 4.81
CA ASP A 27 -8.66 -7.84 4.77
C ASP A 27 -10.03 -7.68 5.43
N ARG A 28 -10.11 -6.85 6.49
CA ARG A 28 -11.37 -6.54 7.20
C ARG A 28 -12.45 -5.97 6.30
N HIS A 29 -12.07 -5.19 5.28
CA HIS A 29 -13.01 -4.59 4.34
C HIS A 29 -13.56 -5.63 3.37
N LEU A 30 -12.75 -6.64 2.98
CA LEU A 30 -13.23 -7.78 2.21
C LEU A 30 -14.19 -8.64 3.03
N ILE A 31 -13.90 -8.88 4.32
CA ILE A 31 -14.83 -9.59 5.22
C ILE A 31 -16.17 -8.86 5.28
N ALA A 32 -16.13 -7.55 5.56
CA ALA A 32 -17.36 -6.73 5.65
C ALA A 32 -18.14 -6.73 4.34
N PHE A 33 -17.45 -6.64 3.19
CA PHE A 33 -18.06 -6.70 1.87
C PHE A 33 -18.76 -8.05 1.62
N VAL A 34 -18.11 -9.16 1.94
CA VAL A 34 -18.69 -10.51 1.79
C VAL A 34 -19.90 -10.69 2.71
N GLN A 35 -19.83 -10.23 3.96
CA GLN A 35 -20.95 -10.30 4.91
C GLN A 35 -22.18 -9.50 4.45
N GLN A 36 -21.98 -8.33 3.84
CA GLN A 36 -23.06 -7.52 3.26
C GLN A 36 -23.73 -8.20 2.06
N ARG A 37 -23.03 -9.12 1.39
CA ARG A 37 -23.53 -9.89 0.25
C ARG A 37 -23.95 -11.32 0.63
N ALA A 38 -24.40 -11.54 1.86
CA ALA A 38 -24.66 -12.88 2.45
C ALA A 38 -25.55 -13.81 1.61
N SER A 39 -26.35 -13.28 0.67
CA SER A 39 -27.16 -14.07 -0.26
C SER A 39 -26.40 -14.57 -1.51
N ARG A 40 -25.16 -14.13 -1.73
CA ARG A 40 -24.35 -14.54 -2.89
C ARG A 40 -23.24 -15.51 -2.47
N PRO A 41 -23.04 -16.65 -3.20
CA PRO A 41 -21.96 -17.59 -2.87
C PRO A 41 -20.58 -16.94 -2.94
N THR A 42 -19.69 -17.27 -2.02
CA THR A 42 -18.27 -16.82 -2.06
C THR A 42 -17.51 -17.40 -3.26
N SER A 43 -17.98 -18.49 -3.85
CA SER A 43 -17.43 -19.06 -5.09
C SER A 43 -17.58 -18.15 -6.32
N ALA A 44 -18.48 -17.16 -6.27
CA ALA A 44 -18.61 -16.16 -7.32
C ALA A 44 -17.76 -14.89 -7.08
N LEU A 45 -17.01 -14.84 -5.98
CA LEU A 45 -16.20 -13.68 -5.61
C LEU A 45 -14.98 -13.54 -6.52
N ALA A 46 -14.85 -12.42 -7.19
CA ALA A 46 -13.66 -12.06 -7.96
C ALA A 46 -12.97 -10.85 -7.34
N VAL A 47 -11.72 -11.02 -6.94
CA VAL A 47 -10.91 -10.03 -6.22
C VAL A 47 -9.68 -9.66 -7.04
N LEU A 48 -9.45 -8.37 -7.20
CA LEU A 48 -8.23 -7.81 -7.81
C LEU A 48 -7.45 -6.99 -6.77
N ASP A 49 -6.14 -7.19 -6.69
CA ASP A 49 -5.23 -6.31 -5.95
C ASP A 49 -4.30 -5.61 -6.96
N ILE A 50 -4.42 -4.28 -7.05
CA ILE A 50 -3.60 -3.46 -7.95
C ILE A 50 -2.39 -2.95 -7.18
N GLY A 51 -1.17 -3.21 -7.70
CA GLY A 51 0.07 -3.02 -6.97
C GLY A 51 0.24 -4.07 -5.87
N CYS A 52 -0.05 -5.32 -6.21
CA CYS A 52 -0.12 -6.42 -5.25
C CYS A 52 1.25 -6.80 -4.65
N GLY A 53 2.36 -6.33 -5.23
CA GLY A 53 3.71 -6.71 -4.82
C GLY A 53 3.89 -8.23 -4.82
N THR A 54 4.36 -8.77 -3.72
CA THR A 54 4.53 -10.22 -3.52
C THR A 54 3.23 -10.95 -3.16
N GLY A 55 2.09 -10.26 -3.18
CA GLY A 55 0.76 -10.80 -3.00
C GLY A 55 0.40 -11.29 -1.60
N SER A 56 1.12 -10.86 -0.56
CA SER A 56 0.88 -11.34 0.82
C SER A 56 -0.56 -11.11 1.28
N GLN A 57 -1.19 -9.98 0.90
CA GLN A 57 -2.60 -9.71 1.20
C GLN A 57 -3.54 -10.63 0.43
N LEU A 58 -3.29 -10.85 -0.87
CA LEU A 58 -4.11 -11.77 -1.68
C LEU A 58 -4.05 -13.19 -1.15
N VAL A 59 -2.87 -13.67 -0.75
CA VAL A 59 -2.71 -15.01 -0.16
C VAL A 59 -3.52 -15.14 1.14
N ALA A 60 -3.50 -14.11 2.00
CA ALA A 60 -4.29 -14.11 3.23
C ALA A 60 -5.81 -14.11 2.93
N ASN A 61 -6.25 -13.32 1.97
CA ASN A 61 -7.65 -13.25 1.54
C ASN A 61 -8.11 -14.59 0.93
N GLN A 62 -7.31 -15.17 0.05
CA GLN A 62 -7.60 -16.44 -0.63
C GLN A 62 -7.69 -17.61 0.36
N ARG A 63 -6.81 -17.66 1.37
CA ARG A 63 -6.87 -18.68 2.42
C ARG A 63 -8.17 -18.59 3.25
N HIS A 64 -8.70 -17.39 3.43
CA HIS A 64 -9.93 -17.18 4.20
C HIS A 64 -11.21 -17.47 3.37
N PHE A 65 -11.21 -17.08 2.09
CA PHE A 65 -12.32 -17.27 1.14
C PHE A 65 -11.85 -18.11 -0.06
N ALA A 66 -11.51 -19.38 0.19
CA ALA A 66 -10.82 -20.24 -0.77
C ALA A 66 -11.57 -20.46 -2.11
N ALA A 67 -12.88 -20.31 -2.14
CA ALA A 67 -13.69 -20.54 -3.34
C ALA A 67 -13.71 -19.37 -4.34
N GLY A 68 -13.11 -18.21 -3.98
CA GLY A 68 -13.06 -17.02 -4.85
C GLY A 68 -11.96 -17.10 -5.91
N VAL A 69 -12.05 -16.20 -6.90
CA VAL A 69 -10.99 -15.95 -7.90
C VAL A 69 -10.18 -14.74 -7.44
N TYR A 70 -8.87 -14.89 -7.37
CA TYR A 70 -7.96 -13.84 -6.91
C TYR A 70 -6.93 -13.53 -7.99
N ILE A 71 -6.74 -12.25 -8.28
CA ILE A 71 -5.78 -11.77 -9.26
C ILE A 71 -4.95 -10.65 -8.66
N GLY A 72 -3.63 -10.73 -8.81
CA GLY A 72 -2.68 -9.67 -8.48
C GLY A 72 -2.13 -9.02 -9.75
N LEU A 73 -2.19 -7.70 -9.81
CA LEU A 73 -1.59 -6.87 -10.85
C LEU A 73 -0.43 -6.07 -10.24
N ASP A 74 0.75 -6.17 -10.83
CA ASP A 74 1.91 -5.38 -10.41
C ASP A 74 2.83 -5.12 -11.62
N PRO A 75 3.47 -3.94 -11.75
CA PRO A 75 4.40 -3.68 -12.85
C PRO A 75 5.73 -4.43 -12.72
N PHE A 76 6.11 -4.89 -11.52
CA PHE A 76 7.40 -5.50 -11.23
C PHE A 76 7.35 -7.03 -11.28
N GLN A 77 8.07 -7.59 -12.25
CA GLN A 77 8.08 -9.04 -12.49
C GLN A 77 8.68 -9.83 -11.31
N GLY A 78 9.73 -9.29 -10.66
CA GLY A 78 10.35 -9.92 -9.49
C GLY A 78 9.38 -10.04 -8.31
N MET A 79 8.52 -9.04 -8.08
CA MET A 79 7.46 -9.11 -7.09
C MET A 79 6.46 -10.23 -7.40
N LEU A 80 5.99 -10.30 -8.63
CA LEU A 80 5.05 -11.35 -9.05
C LEU A 80 5.68 -12.74 -8.98
N GLN A 81 6.98 -12.87 -9.22
CA GLN A 81 7.69 -14.14 -9.09
C GLN A 81 7.68 -14.63 -7.65
N GLN A 82 7.93 -13.75 -6.66
CA GLN A 82 7.79 -14.10 -5.24
C GLN A 82 6.35 -14.53 -4.88
N GLY A 83 5.36 -13.90 -5.50
CA GLY A 83 3.95 -14.29 -5.35
C GLY A 83 3.67 -15.70 -5.88
N ARG A 84 4.16 -16.02 -7.09
CA ARG A 84 4.02 -17.36 -7.71
C ARG A 84 4.67 -18.47 -6.88
N GLU A 85 5.73 -18.17 -6.16
CA GLU A 85 6.40 -19.11 -5.26
C GLU A 85 5.55 -19.41 -4.01
N LYS A 86 4.70 -18.48 -3.57
CA LYS A 86 3.78 -18.68 -2.43
C LYS A 86 2.57 -19.55 -2.79
N THR A 87 1.98 -19.32 -3.98
CA THR A 87 0.79 -20.05 -4.43
C THR A 87 0.59 -19.97 -5.93
N ARG A 88 0.04 -21.05 -6.49
CA ARG A 88 -0.41 -21.15 -7.89
C ARG A 88 -1.91 -20.89 -8.06
N GLU A 89 -2.63 -20.71 -6.98
CA GLU A 89 -4.09 -20.52 -6.99
C GLU A 89 -4.51 -19.07 -7.25
N ILE A 90 -3.55 -18.14 -7.29
CA ILE A 90 -3.76 -16.73 -7.61
C ILE A 90 -3.23 -16.45 -9.02
N GLY A 91 -4.01 -15.72 -9.80
CA GLY A 91 -3.60 -15.19 -11.11
C GLY A 91 -2.62 -14.01 -10.92
N TRP A 92 -1.42 -14.12 -11.50
CA TRP A 92 -0.39 -13.07 -11.40
C TRP A 92 -0.19 -12.42 -12.76
N VAL A 93 -0.53 -11.14 -12.87
CA VAL A 93 -0.52 -10.37 -14.12
C VAL A 93 0.47 -9.20 -13.99
N GLN A 94 1.40 -9.09 -14.95
CA GLN A 94 2.26 -7.92 -15.02
C GLN A 94 1.54 -6.81 -15.81
N GLY A 95 1.47 -5.61 -15.24
CA GLY A 95 0.83 -4.47 -15.90
C GLY A 95 0.79 -3.21 -15.07
N ASP A 96 0.42 -2.11 -15.72
CA ASP A 96 0.25 -0.80 -15.12
C ASP A 96 -1.17 -0.66 -14.55
N GLY A 97 -1.28 -0.23 -13.29
CA GLY A 97 -2.56 0.02 -12.63
C GLY A 97 -3.41 1.12 -13.27
N SER A 98 -2.81 2.03 -14.07
CA SER A 98 -3.56 3.04 -14.83
C SER A 98 -4.19 2.50 -16.12
N GLN A 99 -3.72 1.33 -16.60
CA GLN A 99 -4.23 0.66 -17.82
C GLN A 99 -4.30 -0.86 -17.60
N PRO A 100 -5.08 -1.33 -16.62
CA PRO A 100 -5.15 -2.74 -16.27
C PRO A 100 -5.75 -3.57 -17.42
N PRO A 101 -5.15 -4.74 -17.78
CA PRO A 101 -5.52 -5.51 -18.96
C PRO A 101 -6.72 -6.46 -18.70
N PHE A 102 -7.79 -5.94 -18.15
CA PHE A 102 -8.99 -6.70 -17.81
C PHE A 102 -10.23 -6.11 -18.46
N ALA A 103 -11.25 -6.93 -18.69
CA ALA A 103 -12.54 -6.48 -19.19
C ALA A 103 -13.32 -5.72 -18.10
N ASP A 104 -14.20 -4.81 -18.54
CA ASP A 104 -15.13 -4.11 -17.65
C ASP A 104 -16.01 -5.09 -16.86
N ALA A 105 -16.47 -4.66 -15.69
CA ALA A 105 -17.34 -5.41 -14.81
C ALA A 105 -16.85 -6.84 -14.49
N SER A 106 -15.55 -7.01 -14.28
CA SER A 106 -14.92 -8.32 -14.01
C SER A 106 -14.80 -8.62 -12.52
N PHE A 107 -14.70 -7.62 -11.66
CA PHE A 107 -14.38 -7.82 -10.25
C PHE A 107 -15.48 -7.36 -9.30
N ASP A 108 -15.65 -8.11 -8.23
CA ASP A 108 -16.56 -7.78 -7.13
C ASP A 108 -15.89 -6.87 -6.10
N PHE A 109 -14.58 -7.07 -5.88
CA PHE A 109 -13.79 -6.30 -4.93
C PHE A 109 -12.43 -5.99 -5.53
N ILE A 110 -12.04 -4.72 -5.49
CA ILE A 110 -10.72 -4.27 -5.92
C ILE A 110 -10.04 -3.59 -4.74
N THR A 111 -8.77 -3.91 -4.49
CA THR A 111 -7.96 -3.28 -3.45
C THR A 111 -6.67 -2.71 -4.01
N ASN A 112 -6.15 -1.70 -3.32
CA ASN A 112 -4.80 -1.16 -3.52
C ASN A 112 -4.24 -0.81 -2.15
N GLN A 113 -3.14 -1.46 -1.76
CA GLN A 113 -2.54 -1.23 -0.46
C GLN A 113 -1.10 -0.75 -0.60
N PHE A 114 -0.83 0.47 -0.14
CA PHE A 114 0.50 1.09 -0.13
C PHE A 114 1.20 1.13 -1.50
N ALA A 115 0.41 1.25 -2.60
CA ALA A 115 0.93 1.27 -3.96
C ALA A 115 0.44 2.46 -4.79
N PHE A 116 -0.68 3.09 -4.44
CA PHE A 116 -1.30 4.16 -5.23
C PHE A 116 -0.37 5.37 -5.46
N HIS A 117 0.46 5.72 -4.49
CA HIS A 117 1.41 6.84 -4.62
C HIS A 117 2.45 6.61 -5.72
N HIS A 118 2.74 5.37 -6.11
CA HIS A 118 3.63 5.04 -7.21
C HIS A 118 3.00 5.15 -8.59
N VAL A 119 1.66 5.19 -8.68
CA VAL A 119 0.95 5.31 -9.96
C VAL A 119 1.15 6.71 -10.53
N GLN A 120 1.55 6.82 -11.79
CA GLN A 120 1.78 8.11 -12.44
C GLN A 120 0.47 8.83 -12.73
N ASP A 121 -0.44 8.18 -13.45
CA ASP A 121 -1.77 8.71 -13.74
C ASP A 121 -2.80 8.16 -12.75
N LYS A 122 -2.91 8.85 -11.62
CA LYS A 122 -3.79 8.47 -10.53
C LYS A 122 -5.28 8.56 -10.91
N ALA A 123 -5.63 9.54 -11.74
CA ALA A 123 -6.99 9.71 -12.22
C ALA A 123 -7.37 8.56 -13.16
N ALA A 124 -6.51 8.20 -14.12
CA ALA A 124 -6.74 7.07 -15.01
C ALA A 124 -6.91 5.76 -14.23
N MET A 125 -6.09 5.53 -13.17
CA MET A 125 -6.24 4.33 -12.34
C MET A 125 -7.62 4.30 -11.64
N ILE A 126 -8.07 5.39 -11.03
CA ILE A 126 -9.38 5.42 -10.34
C ILE A 126 -10.53 5.20 -11.34
N HIS A 127 -10.46 5.81 -12.52
CA HIS A 127 -11.44 5.55 -13.60
C HIS A 127 -11.42 4.09 -14.06
N ALA A 128 -10.24 3.51 -14.29
CA ALA A 128 -10.13 2.11 -14.68
C ALA A 128 -10.71 1.18 -13.62
N VAL A 129 -10.40 1.42 -12.34
CA VAL A 129 -10.97 0.65 -11.21
C VAL A 129 -12.50 0.69 -11.21
N TYR A 130 -13.10 1.87 -11.45
CA TYR A 130 -14.55 2.00 -11.53
C TYR A 130 -15.14 1.15 -12.65
N HIS A 131 -14.52 1.15 -13.84
CA HIS A 131 -14.97 0.34 -14.96
C HIS A 131 -14.83 -1.16 -14.71
N LEU A 132 -13.74 -1.58 -14.10
CA LEU A 132 -13.46 -2.98 -13.77
C LEU A 132 -14.42 -3.56 -12.72
N LEU A 133 -14.98 -2.73 -11.85
CA LEU A 133 -15.96 -3.18 -10.86
C LEU A 133 -17.27 -3.59 -11.53
N LYS A 134 -17.82 -4.73 -11.08
CA LYS A 134 -19.20 -5.11 -11.33
C LYS A 134 -20.14 -4.13 -10.64
N PRO A 135 -21.42 -4.00 -11.10
CA PRO A 135 -22.45 -3.33 -10.32
C PRO A 135 -22.53 -3.90 -8.88
N GLY A 136 -22.61 -3.04 -7.89
CA GLY A 136 -22.52 -3.39 -6.47
C GLY A 136 -21.13 -3.83 -5.99
N GLY A 137 -20.10 -3.69 -6.82
CA GLY A 137 -18.70 -3.94 -6.44
C GLY A 137 -18.11 -2.80 -5.63
N ARG A 138 -17.03 -3.10 -4.89
CA ARG A 138 -16.35 -2.15 -3.99
C ARG A 138 -14.87 -2.02 -4.29
N PHE A 139 -14.39 -0.79 -4.26
CA PHE A 139 -12.96 -0.44 -4.21
C PHE A 139 -12.55 -0.03 -2.80
N VAL A 140 -11.37 -0.47 -2.37
CA VAL A 140 -10.74 -0.06 -1.11
C VAL A 140 -9.27 0.24 -1.36
N MET A 141 -8.84 1.44 -0.99
CA MET A 141 -7.43 1.85 -1.03
C MET A 141 -6.96 2.18 0.38
N THR A 142 -5.82 1.63 0.79
CA THR A 142 -5.15 1.97 2.05
C THR A 142 -3.75 2.51 1.78
N ASN A 143 -3.41 3.63 2.41
CA ASN A 143 -2.09 4.24 2.30
C ASN A 143 -1.71 4.98 3.58
N ILE A 144 -0.45 5.43 3.67
CA ILE A 144 -0.07 6.43 4.68
C ILE A 144 -0.59 7.82 4.26
N CYS A 145 -0.72 8.71 5.23
CA CYS A 145 -1.12 10.10 5.00
C CYS A 145 -0.01 11.06 5.48
N PRO A 146 1.01 11.34 4.66
CA PRO A 146 2.20 12.09 5.07
C PRO A 146 1.88 13.43 5.72
N ARG A 147 0.93 14.19 5.17
CA ARG A 147 0.55 15.52 5.65
C ARG A 147 -0.10 15.51 7.04
N GLU A 148 -0.67 14.38 7.45
CA GLU A 148 -1.27 14.22 8.79
C GLU A 148 -0.26 13.65 9.81
N MET A 149 0.97 13.33 9.38
CA MET A 149 2.01 12.77 10.26
C MET A 149 3.40 13.40 10.05
N PRO A 150 3.53 14.73 10.00
CA PRO A 150 4.82 15.37 9.72
C PRO A 150 5.89 15.06 10.77
N ALA A 151 5.49 14.65 11.97
CA ALA A 151 6.36 14.23 13.07
C ALA A 151 6.72 12.73 13.04
N TRP A 152 6.42 12.02 11.95
CA TRP A 152 6.83 10.62 11.83
C TRP A 152 8.34 10.49 11.92
N LEU A 153 8.81 9.48 12.67
CA LEU A 153 10.22 9.33 13.02
C LEU A 153 11.14 9.29 11.80
N TYR A 154 10.70 8.66 10.69
CA TYR A 154 11.46 8.69 9.42
C TYR A 154 11.61 10.12 8.87
N TYR A 155 10.60 10.96 8.96
CA TYR A 155 10.67 12.34 8.44
C TYR A 155 11.53 13.24 9.32
N HIS A 156 11.61 12.93 10.62
CA HIS A 156 12.49 13.66 11.54
C HIS A 156 13.97 13.50 11.13
N TYR A 157 14.40 12.28 10.86
CA TYR A 157 15.81 12.01 10.49
C TYR A 157 16.07 12.11 8.98
N PHE A 158 15.04 11.96 8.15
CA PHE A 158 15.14 12.00 6.68
C PHE A 158 14.13 12.99 6.10
N PRO A 159 14.28 14.32 6.34
CA PRO A 159 13.26 15.31 5.96
C PRO A 159 12.99 15.36 4.47
N THR A 160 13.97 15.06 3.60
CA THR A 160 13.75 14.96 2.15
C THR A 160 12.73 13.87 1.79
N ALA A 161 12.59 12.81 2.60
CA ALA A 161 11.56 11.80 2.38
C ALA A 161 10.15 12.38 2.56
N PHE A 162 9.93 13.28 3.52
CA PHE A 162 8.67 13.98 3.68
C PHE A 162 8.31 14.85 2.48
N GLU A 163 9.30 15.57 1.93
CA GLU A 163 9.10 16.41 0.75
C GLU A 163 8.69 15.58 -0.47
N ILE A 164 9.35 14.42 -0.68
CA ILE A 164 9.04 13.49 -1.77
C ILE A 164 7.65 12.88 -1.56
N ASP A 165 7.35 12.39 -0.37
CA ASP A 165 6.05 11.80 -0.07
C ASP A 165 4.91 12.83 -0.23
N CYS A 166 5.11 14.09 0.12
CA CYS A 166 4.13 15.15 -0.13
C CYS A 166 3.89 15.44 -1.62
N GLN A 167 4.80 15.06 -2.51
CA GLN A 167 4.61 15.14 -3.97
C GLN A 167 3.87 13.91 -4.50
N ASP A 168 4.21 12.72 -4.01
CA ASP A 168 3.71 11.45 -4.53
C ASP A 168 2.32 11.09 -3.96
N PHE A 169 2.07 11.42 -2.70
CA PHE A 169 0.78 11.16 -2.04
C PHE A 169 -0.17 12.35 -2.20
N LEU A 170 -1.30 12.11 -2.84
CA LEU A 170 -2.34 13.13 -2.98
C LEU A 170 -2.94 13.51 -1.61
N PRO A 171 -3.32 14.79 -1.42
CA PRO A 171 -4.17 15.20 -0.30
C PRO A 171 -5.45 14.38 -0.26
N LYS A 172 -5.95 14.11 0.95
CA LYS A 172 -7.17 13.31 1.16
C LYS A 172 -8.40 13.87 0.44
N GLU A 173 -8.51 15.19 0.36
CA GLU A 173 -9.59 15.89 -0.35
C GLU A 173 -9.55 15.59 -1.86
N GLN A 174 -8.36 15.56 -2.46
CA GLN A 174 -8.19 15.22 -3.88
C GLN A 174 -8.50 13.74 -4.15
N LEU A 175 -8.18 12.85 -3.23
CA LEU A 175 -8.52 11.43 -3.35
C LEU A 175 -10.04 11.22 -3.38
N VAL A 176 -10.77 11.90 -2.49
CA VAL A 176 -12.25 11.86 -2.44
C VAL A 176 -12.83 12.44 -3.72
N GLU A 177 -12.29 13.55 -4.21
CA GLU A 177 -12.73 14.19 -5.47
C GLU A 177 -12.51 13.26 -6.68
N LEU A 178 -11.38 12.56 -6.77
CA LEU A 178 -11.14 11.58 -7.83
C LEU A 178 -12.15 10.44 -7.82
N MET A 179 -12.53 9.95 -6.64
CA MET A 179 -13.56 8.92 -6.51
C MET A 179 -14.92 9.43 -7.00
N TYR A 180 -15.28 10.64 -6.59
CA TYR A 180 -16.53 11.28 -7.01
C TYR A 180 -16.57 11.48 -8.53
N GLN A 181 -15.51 12.01 -9.13
CA GLN A 181 -15.39 12.23 -10.58
C GLN A 181 -15.47 10.92 -11.37
N ALA A 182 -14.97 9.83 -10.83
CA ALA A 182 -15.06 8.51 -11.46
C ALA A 182 -16.46 7.89 -11.36
N GLY A 183 -17.36 8.43 -10.53
CA GLY A 183 -18.73 7.96 -10.38
C GLY A 183 -18.98 7.02 -9.20
N PHE A 184 -18.03 6.90 -8.24
CA PHE A 184 -18.24 6.09 -7.05
C PHE A 184 -19.35 6.67 -6.16
N SER A 185 -20.20 5.77 -5.64
CA SER A 185 -21.17 6.06 -4.57
C SER A 185 -20.64 5.60 -3.22
N ASP A 186 -21.27 6.06 -2.15
CA ASP A 186 -20.95 5.68 -0.76
C ASP A 186 -19.45 5.79 -0.45
N THR A 187 -18.83 6.86 -0.97
CA THR A 187 -17.40 7.11 -0.71
C THR A 187 -17.19 7.42 0.76
N ALA A 188 -16.36 6.61 1.42
CA ALA A 188 -15.98 6.76 2.81
C ALA A 188 -14.47 6.92 2.96
N LEU A 189 -14.06 7.84 3.83
CA LEU A 189 -12.67 8.11 4.17
C LEU A 189 -12.48 7.85 5.67
N GLU A 190 -11.61 6.91 6.00
CA GLU A 190 -11.20 6.59 7.37
C GLU A 190 -9.76 7.06 7.60
N ILE A 191 -9.53 7.75 8.71
CA ILE A 191 -8.19 8.16 9.16
C ILE A 191 -7.92 7.44 10.48
N GLU A 192 -6.82 6.68 10.52
CA GLU A 192 -6.38 5.94 11.70
C GLU A 192 -5.01 6.43 12.14
N PHE A 193 -4.93 6.99 13.34
CA PHE A 193 -3.65 7.33 13.96
C PHE A 193 -3.16 6.15 14.80
N ARG A 194 -1.92 5.74 14.54
CA ARG A 194 -1.22 4.69 15.29
C ARG A 194 -0.03 5.29 15.99
N SER A 195 0.10 4.98 17.28
CA SER A 195 1.24 5.43 18.08
C SER A 195 1.78 4.25 18.88
N TYR A 196 3.09 4.10 18.88
CA TYR A 196 3.80 3.12 19.69
C TYR A 196 5.19 3.66 20.07
N THR A 197 5.82 3.00 21.02
CA THR A 197 7.22 3.26 21.39
C THR A 197 8.08 2.09 20.97
N GLN A 198 9.31 2.39 20.59
CA GLN A 198 10.36 1.39 20.39
C GLN A 198 11.68 1.91 20.93
N GLU A 199 12.62 1.03 21.12
CA GLU A 199 13.96 1.45 21.53
C GLU A 199 14.73 2.07 20.36
N LEU A 200 15.52 3.11 20.62
CA LEU A 200 16.27 3.82 19.58
C LEU A 200 17.20 2.86 18.79
N HIS A 201 17.84 1.91 19.49
CA HIS A 201 18.73 0.96 18.84
C HIS A 201 18.00 0.06 17.83
N GLU A 202 16.72 -0.32 18.09
CA GLU A 202 15.89 -1.11 17.18
C GLU A 202 15.54 -0.30 15.93
N PHE A 203 15.23 1.00 16.11
CA PHE A 203 15.00 1.90 15.00
C PHE A 203 16.26 2.07 14.14
N VAL A 204 17.42 2.32 14.77
CA VAL A 204 18.71 2.41 14.07
C VAL A 204 19.01 1.11 13.32
N ALA A 205 18.83 -0.05 13.93
CA ALA A 205 19.03 -1.34 13.27
C ALA A 205 18.10 -1.51 12.05
N THR A 206 16.88 -1.00 12.14
CA THR A 206 15.91 -1.03 11.04
C THR A 206 16.36 -0.13 9.90
N VAL A 207 16.71 1.14 10.15
CA VAL A 207 17.04 2.10 9.09
C VAL A 207 18.41 1.87 8.47
N ARG A 208 19.35 1.17 9.15
CA ARG A 208 20.60 0.70 8.54
C ARG A 208 20.37 -0.16 7.31
N ARG A 209 19.23 -0.81 7.24
CA ARG A 209 18.76 -1.53 6.06
C ARG A 209 17.87 -0.60 5.25
N ARG A 210 18.45 0.03 4.23
CA ARG A 210 17.76 1.01 3.40
C ARG A 210 16.54 0.44 2.67
N ASP A 211 16.51 -0.89 2.44
CA ASP A 211 15.41 -1.62 1.80
C ASP A 211 14.17 -1.83 2.69
N THR A 212 14.20 -1.35 3.93
CA THR A 212 13.07 -1.54 4.87
C THR A 212 11.84 -0.74 4.52
N CYS A 213 11.98 0.46 3.93
CA CYS A 213 10.84 1.23 3.46
C CYS A 213 11.20 2.05 2.20
N SER A 214 10.17 2.35 1.39
CA SER A 214 10.32 3.12 0.15
C SER A 214 10.86 4.53 0.40
N GLN A 215 10.56 5.15 1.53
CA GLN A 215 11.02 6.47 1.93
C GLN A 215 12.55 6.57 1.93
N LEU A 216 13.23 5.52 2.40
CA LEU A 216 14.70 5.50 2.40
C LEU A 216 15.28 5.24 1.02
N LEU A 217 14.54 4.53 0.16
CA LEU A 217 14.98 4.21 -1.21
C LEU A 217 14.86 5.42 -2.16
N THR A 218 13.94 6.34 -1.89
CA THR A 218 13.68 7.49 -2.77
C THR A 218 14.59 8.68 -2.54
N ILE A 219 15.23 8.79 -1.36
CA ILE A 219 16.15 9.88 -1.04
C ILE A 219 17.56 9.63 -1.58
N SER A 220 18.35 10.68 -1.73
CA SER A 220 19.75 10.57 -2.15
C SER A 220 20.61 9.86 -1.11
N ASP A 221 21.77 9.31 -1.55
CA ASP A 221 22.75 8.69 -0.64
C ASP A 221 23.23 9.69 0.42
N ALA A 222 23.46 10.94 0.03
CA ALA A 222 23.88 11.99 0.95
C ALA A 222 22.83 12.24 2.05
N ALA A 223 21.54 12.35 1.67
CA ALA A 223 20.45 12.56 2.64
C ALA A 223 20.28 11.33 3.55
N TYR A 224 20.39 10.12 3.00
CA TYR A 224 20.33 8.89 3.78
C TYR A 224 21.46 8.80 4.80
N HIS A 225 22.73 9.02 4.38
CA HIS A 225 23.87 8.96 5.28
C HIS A 225 23.85 10.06 6.33
N ALA A 226 23.37 11.26 6.01
CA ALA A 226 23.21 12.33 7.00
C ALA A 226 22.24 11.94 8.13
N GLY A 227 21.06 11.43 7.77
CA GLY A 227 20.07 10.99 8.76
C GLY A 227 20.54 9.78 9.59
N LEU A 228 21.21 8.81 8.94
CA LEU A 228 21.78 7.66 9.64
C LEU A 228 22.87 8.07 10.62
N SER A 229 23.78 8.97 10.22
CA SER A 229 24.85 9.48 11.08
C SER A 229 24.31 10.23 12.29
N GLN A 230 23.24 11.01 12.12
CA GLN A 230 22.56 11.67 13.25
C GLN A 230 22.02 10.65 14.25
N LEU A 231 21.30 9.62 13.75
CA LEU A 231 20.75 8.54 14.58
C LEU A 231 21.84 7.79 15.35
N GLU A 232 22.95 7.46 14.69
CA GLU A 232 24.07 6.75 15.30
C GLU A 232 24.74 7.60 16.38
N TYR A 233 24.92 8.89 16.12
CA TYR A 233 25.45 9.82 17.12
C TYR A 233 24.54 9.93 18.38
N GLU A 234 23.22 10.02 18.17
CA GLU A 234 22.26 10.06 19.28
C GLU A 234 22.27 8.75 20.09
N LEU A 235 22.37 7.60 19.41
CA LEU A 235 22.47 6.29 20.07
C LEU A 235 23.76 6.17 20.91
N GLU A 236 24.90 6.58 20.36
CA GLU A 236 26.20 6.58 21.04
C GLU A 236 26.20 7.54 22.24
N SER A 237 25.64 8.74 22.06
CA SER A 237 25.54 9.76 23.11
C SER A 237 24.63 9.33 24.27
N ALA A 238 23.62 8.51 23.99
CA ALA A 238 22.71 7.94 25.00
C ALA A 238 23.43 6.90 25.90
N GLY A 239 24.52 6.29 25.44
CA GLY A 239 25.24 5.25 26.16
C GLY A 239 24.37 4.06 26.54
N PRO A 240 24.50 3.48 27.73
CA PRO A 240 23.75 2.28 28.10
C PRO A 240 22.25 2.51 28.35
N ARG A 241 21.76 3.75 28.29
CA ARG A 241 20.35 4.10 28.62
C ARG A 241 19.36 3.69 27.57
N ASN A 242 19.78 3.52 26.30
CA ASN A 242 18.94 3.16 25.16
C ASN A 242 17.53 3.80 25.17
N PRO A 243 17.40 5.07 24.76
CA PRO A 243 16.16 5.83 24.93
C PRO A 243 15.01 5.23 24.12
N GLN A 244 13.79 5.39 24.65
CA GLN A 244 12.57 5.11 23.91
C GLN A 244 12.27 6.25 22.93
N VAL A 245 11.92 5.89 21.70
CA VAL A 245 11.45 6.82 20.67
C VAL A 245 9.97 6.57 20.36
N HIS A 246 9.24 7.66 20.13
CA HIS A 246 7.82 7.59 19.81
C HIS A 246 7.63 7.57 18.30
N VAL A 247 6.88 6.60 17.82
CA VAL A 247 6.46 6.51 16.42
C VAL A 247 4.99 6.88 16.33
N HIS A 248 4.70 7.88 15.50
CA HIS A 248 3.35 8.31 15.17
C HIS A 248 3.14 8.11 13.68
N MET A 249 2.14 7.33 13.32
CA MET A 249 1.77 7.07 11.93
C MET A 249 0.31 7.42 11.70
N CYS A 250 0.01 7.84 10.49
CA CYS A 250 -1.35 8.06 10.03
C CYS A 250 -1.62 7.18 8.81
N LEU A 251 -2.64 6.35 8.91
CA LEU A 251 -3.15 5.55 7.81
C LEU A 251 -4.46 6.17 7.31
N LEU A 252 -4.60 6.18 6.00
CA LEU A 252 -5.80 6.59 5.30
C LEU A 252 -6.38 5.37 4.60
N THR A 253 -7.67 5.10 4.80
CA THR A 253 -8.42 4.13 3.99
C THR A 253 -9.56 4.84 3.29
N LEU A 254 -9.58 4.78 1.97
CA LEU A 254 -10.61 5.32 1.11
C LEU A 254 -11.35 4.17 0.46
N SER A 255 -12.67 4.18 0.52
CA SER A 255 -13.52 3.16 -0.12
C SER A 255 -14.68 3.80 -0.88
N GLY A 256 -15.19 3.09 -1.88
CA GLY A 256 -16.39 3.49 -2.62
C GLY A 256 -17.02 2.31 -3.35
N ASN A 257 -18.31 2.41 -3.64
CA ASN A 257 -19.05 1.38 -4.34
C ASN A 257 -19.36 1.83 -5.78
N LYS A 258 -19.42 0.87 -6.71
CA LYS A 258 -20.10 1.06 -7.98
C LYS A 258 -21.57 0.80 -7.77
N ALA A 259 -22.44 1.74 -8.14
CA ALA A 259 -23.88 1.59 -7.98
C ALA A 259 -24.39 0.30 -8.62
N ASP A 260 -25.39 -0.32 -8.02
CA ASP A 260 -26.10 -1.43 -8.65
C ASP A 260 -26.78 -0.95 -9.94
N SER A 261 -26.78 -1.79 -10.97
CA SER A 261 -27.61 -1.53 -12.15
C SER A 261 -29.07 -1.68 -11.72
N GLY A 262 -29.82 -0.58 -11.75
CA GLY A 262 -31.25 -0.57 -11.47
C GLY A 262 -32.05 -1.45 -12.45
#